data_eca80bfc529c7932274a301c58f8a55b
#
_entry.id   eca80bfc529c7932274a301c58f8a55b
#
_cell.length_a   1.000
_cell.length_b   1.000
_cell.length_c   1.000
_cell.angle_alpha   90.00
_cell.angle_beta   90.00
_cell.angle_gamma   90.00
#
_symmetry.space_group_name_H-M   'P 1'
#
loop_
_entity.id
_entity.type
_entity.pdbx_description
1 polymer ?
#
loop_
_entity_poly.entity_id
_entity_poly.type
_entity_poly.pdbx_seq_one_letter_code
_entity_poly.pdbx_strand_id
1 'polypeptide(L)'
;PGTMSPYQHGEVFVTDDGAETDLDLGHYERFIDINLSKRSNITAGKVYWSVINKERKGDYLGSTVQVIPHITNEIKQNVYRVGKEDNADVVITEIGGTVGDIESLPFMEAIRQVKKEVGRNDVLYIHVTLVPYINAAGELKTKPTQHSVKELRSIGIQPDILVCRSEKHISDEMKEKLALFCDVEPEAVIENQTCSSIYEVPLMMQDQGLDDIVIKKLGLEERPCDMTEWKEMVHKILNPSKDITVAIVGKYVALHDAYLSVVEALDHAGIATGTKVNLRWIDSEELDDTSVDPKEVYEGIDGIVVPGGFGSRGVEGKIRTIQYARENNIPFLGLCLGMQSAVMEFARNVCGMEGATSSEFDENAKYKVIDLM
;
A
#
# COMPACT_ATOMS: atom_id res chain seq x y z
N PRO A 1 -6.27 7.78 10.20
CA PRO A 1 -6.53 7.61 11.63
C PRO A 1 -5.36 8.13 12.48
N GLY A 2 -5.65 8.49 13.75
CA GLY A 2 -4.61 8.96 14.69
C GLY A 2 -3.79 7.81 15.28
N THR A 3 -4.33 6.60 15.26
CA THR A 3 -3.66 5.35 15.67
C THR A 3 -4.02 4.29 14.66
N MET A 4 -3.02 3.61 14.13
CA MET A 4 -3.21 2.57 13.12
C MET A 4 -3.12 1.18 13.74
N SER A 5 -3.93 0.25 13.23
CA SER A 5 -3.93 -1.14 13.64
C SER A 5 -3.66 -2.03 12.42
N PRO A 6 -2.65 -2.91 12.46
CA PRO A 6 -2.38 -3.84 11.37
C PRO A 6 -3.56 -4.75 11.03
N TYR A 7 -4.42 -5.05 12.00
CA TYR A 7 -5.62 -5.87 11.77
C TYR A 7 -6.72 -5.18 10.97
N GLN A 8 -6.74 -3.84 10.94
CA GLN A 8 -7.77 -3.07 10.23
C GLN A 8 -7.25 -2.39 8.96
N HIS A 9 -5.98 -1.96 8.98
CA HIS A 9 -5.43 -1.11 7.94
C HIS A 9 -4.28 -1.77 7.16
N GLY A 10 -3.92 -3.02 7.50
CA GLY A 10 -2.71 -3.64 7.00
C GLY A 10 -1.46 -3.03 7.63
N GLU A 11 -0.35 -3.07 6.92
CA GLU A 11 0.92 -2.56 7.41
C GLU A 11 0.85 -1.06 7.75
N VAL A 12 1.43 -0.70 8.87
CA VAL A 12 1.74 0.70 9.19
C VAL A 12 3.07 1.03 8.51
N PHE A 13 2.99 1.71 7.36
CA PHE A 13 4.17 2.13 6.62
C PHE A 13 4.77 3.37 7.28
N VAL A 14 6.09 3.38 7.47
CA VAL A 14 6.80 4.51 8.06
C VAL A 14 7.70 5.13 7.01
N THR A 15 7.48 6.43 6.74
CA THR A 15 8.32 7.20 5.83
C THR A 15 9.72 7.42 6.39
N ASP A 16 10.67 7.80 5.54
CA ASP A 16 12.07 8.03 5.93
C ASP A 16 12.21 9.12 7.02
N ASP A 17 11.31 10.09 7.05
CA ASP A 17 11.22 11.14 8.08
C ASP A 17 10.34 10.77 9.30
N GLY A 18 10.00 9.49 9.46
CA GLY A 18 9.35 8.92 10.64
C GLY A 18 7.84 9.14 10.73
N ALA A 19 7.15 9.45 9.66
CA ALA A 19 5.69 9.52 9.68
C ALA A 19 5.04 8.15 9.51
N GLU A 20 4.13 7.81 10.41
CA GLU A 20 3.26 6.65 10.27
C GLU A 20 2.15 6.93 9.26
N THR A 21 2.00 6.06 8.27
CA THR A 21 1.02 6.17 7.19
C THR A 21 0.38 4.82 6.91
N ASP A 22 -0.60 4.78 6.02
CA ASP A 22 -1.10 3.51 5.51
C ASP A 22 -0.13 2.87 4.50
N LEU A 23 -0.42 1.65 4.09
CA LEU A 23 0.43 0.83 3.23
C LEU A 23 0.59 1.37 1.79
N ASP A 24 -0.30 2.26 1.35
CA ASP A 24 -0.31 2.76 -0.03
C ASP A 24 0.96 3.54 -0.37
N LEU A 25 1.53 4.29 0.60
CA LEU A 25 2.78 5.01 0.40
C LEU A 25 3.94 4.06 0.07
N GLY A 26 3.97 2.88 0.67
CA GLY A 26 4.95 1.85 0.34
C GLY A 26 4.85 1.39 -1.10
N HIS A 27 3.63 1.22 -1.63
CA HIS A 27 3.42 0.95 -3.05
C HIS A 27 3.94 2.08 -3.93
N TYR A 28 3.63 3.34 -3.58
CA TYR A 28 4.10 4.49 -4.37
C TYR A 28 5.63 4.54 -4.41
N GLU A 29 6.31 4.41 -3.27
CA GLU A 29 7.78 4.38 -3.24
C GLU A 29 8.37 3.26 -4.12
N ARG A 30 7.80 2.05 -4.08
CA ARG A 30 8.27 0.92 -4.89
C ARG A 30 8.12 1.13 -6.39
N PHE A 31 7.06 1.84 -6.82
CA PHE A 31 6.81 2.07 -8.25
C PHE A 31 7.54 3.29 -8.81
N ILE A 32 7.78 4.33 -8.00
CA ILE A 32 8.42 5.57 -8.46
C ILE A 32 9.89 5.68 -8.03
N ASP A 33 10.39 4.75 -7.20
CA ASP A 33 11.77 4.70 -6.69
C ASP A 33 12.22 6.03 -6.04
N ILE A 34 11.32 6.63 -5.26
CA ILE A 34 11.55 7.88 -4.54
C ILE A 34 11.02 7.74 -3.11
N ASN A 35 11.84 8.09 -2.11
CA ASN A 35 11.38 8.16 -0.73
C ASN A 35 10.34 9.27 -0.55
N LEU A 36 9.18 8.90 -0.07
CA LEU A 36 8.12 9.84 0.30
C LEU A 36 8.34 10.36 1.73
N SER A 37 7.63 11.43 2.06
CA SER A 37 7.75 12.08 3.36
C SER A 37 6.38 12.23 4.03
N LYS A 38 6.37 12.67 5.28
CA LYS A 38 5.14 13.01 6.02
C LYS A 38 4.23 14.03 5.30
N ARG A 39 4.78 14.75 4.32
CA ARG A 39 4.01 15.69 3.47
C ARG A 39 3.22 14.97 2.40
N SER A 40 3.66 13.78 2.02
CA SER A 40 3.02 12.96 0.97
C SER A 40 1.73 12.27 1.44
N ASN A 41 1.41 12.37 2.73
CA ASN A 41 0.17 11.83 3.29
C ASN A 41 -0.58 12.88 4.11
N ILE A 42 -1.81 13.17 3.71
CA ILE A 42 -2.70 14.06 4.43
C ILE A 42 -4.01 13.37 4.78
N THR A 43 -4.37 13.36 6.05
CA THR A 43 -5.61 12.78 6.55
C THR A 43 -6.64 13.88 6.89
N ALA A 44 -7.93 13.53 6.86
CA ALA A 44 -8.99 14.43 7.30
C ALA A 44 -8.73 14.95 8.73
N GLY A 45 -8.29 14.08 9.64
CA GLY A 45 -7.94 14.46 11.01
C GLY A 45 -6.86 15.53 11.08
N LYS A 46 -5.77 15.41 10.31
CA LYS A 46 -4.70 16.43 10.25
C LYS A 46 -5.23 17.77 9.73
N VAL A 47 -6.08 17.76 8.69
CA VAL A 47 -6.68 18.97 8.11
C VAL A 47 -7.59 19.68 9.12
N TYR A 48 -8.55 18.96 9.71
CA TYR A 48 -9.47 19.54 10.69
C TYR A 48 -8.73 20.04 11.93
N TRP A 49 -7.76 19.28 12.43
CA TRP A 49 -6.94 19.70 13.56
C TRP A 49 -6.15 20.99 13.27
N SER A 50 -5.58 21.13 12.09
CA SER A 50 -4.89 22.34 11.67
C SER A 50 -5.83 23.56 11.68
N VAL A 51 -7.02 23.43 11.07
CA VAL A 51 -7.99 24.52 10.99
C VAL A 51 -8.54 24.89 12.37
N ILE A 52 -8.86 23.90 13.21
CA ILE A 52 -9.32 24.13 14.59
C ILE A 52 -8.24 24.87 15.41
N ASN A 53 -6.98 24.47 15.30
CA ASN A 53 -5.90 25.16 15.99
C ASN A 53 -5.70 26.60 15.51
N LYS A 54 -5.79 26.86 14.21
CA LYS A 54 -5.74 28.22 13.64
C LYS A 54 -6.91 29.07 14.16
N GLU A 55 -8.10 28.49 14.18
CA GLU A 55 -9.30 29.19 14.71
C GLU A 55 -9.10 29.57 16.19
N ARG A 56 -8.65 28.62 17.03
CA ARG A 56 -8.42 28.84 18.45
C ARG A 56 -7.30 29.86 18.75
N LYS A 57 -6.31 29.96 17.86
CA LYS A 57 -5.25 30.97 17.96
C LYS A 57 -5.67 32.34 17.46
N GLY A 58 -6.83 32.46 16.82
CA GLY A 58 -7.33 33.73 16.27
C GLY A 58 -6.81 34.08 14.88
N ASP A 59 -6.22 33.14 14.17
CA ASP A 59 -5.64 33.37 12.83
C ASP A 59 -6.70 33.81 11.80
N TYR A 60 -7.96 33.53 12.07
CA TYR A 60 -9.10 33.94 11.22
C TYR A 60 -9.76 35.24 11.68
N LEU A 61 -9.18 35.98 12.63
CA LEU A 61 -9.61 37.30 13.08
C LEU A 61 -11.10 37.39 13.46
N GLY A 62 -11.66 36.33 14.05
CA GLY A 62 -13.05 36.25 14.46
C GLY A 62 -14.06 35.97 13.34
N SER A 63 -13.58 35.66 12.14
CA SER A 63 -14.43 35.24 11.02
C SER A 63 -15.08 33.87 11.29
N THR A 64 -16.24 33.62 10.73
CA THR A 64 -16.89 32.30 10.79
C THR A 64 -16.07 31.29 9.99
N VAL A 65 -15.58 30.25 10.66
CA VAL A 65 -14.82 29.16 10.02
C VAL A 65 -15.79 28.14 9.45
N GLN A 66 -15.62 27.80 8.18
CA GLN A 66 -16.49 26.89 7.41
C GLN A 66 -15.67 25.87 6.63
N VAL A 67 -16.31 24.82 6.14
CA VAL A 67 -15.64 23.83 5.28
C VAL A 67 -15.10 24.53 4.03
N ILE A 68 -15.92 25.35 3.39
CA ILE A 68 -15.52 26.25 2.30
C ILE A 68 -15.50 27.68 2.85
N PRO A 69 -14.36 28.39 2.81
CA PRO A 69 -13.11 28.03 2.15
C PRO A 69 -12.03 27.41 3.08
N HIS A 70 -12.23 27.33 4.39
CA HIS A 70 -11.13 27.14 5.34
C HIS A 70 -10.54 25.72 5.26
N ILE A 71 -11.38 24.67 5.30
CA ILE A 71 -10.93 23.28 5.16
C ILE A 71 -10.42 23.03 3.74
N THR A 72 -11.14 23.49 2.72
CA THR A 72 -10.72 23.29 1.32
C THR A 72 -9.40 23.99 1.02
N ASN A 73 -9.16 25.18 1.57
CA ASN A 73 -7.89 25.89 1.42
C ASN A 73 -6.74 25.14 2.10
N GLU A 74 -6.97 24.59 3.28
CA GLU A 74 -5.96 23.77 3.98
C GLU A 74 -5.56 22.55 3.15
N ILE A 75 -6.53 21.86 2.55
CA ILE A 75 -6.29 20.71 1.65
C ILE A 75 -5.47 21.16 0.44
N LYS A 76 -5.91 22.22 -0.27
CA LYS A 76 -5.20 22.74 -1.46
C LYS A 76 -3.77 23.16 -1.15
N GLN A 77 -3.55 23.84 -0.01
CA GLN A 77 -2.21 24.24 0.41
C GLN A 77 -1.28 23.04 0.63
N ASN A 78 -1.80 21.91 1.13
CA ASN A 78 -1.00 20.70 1.27
C ASN A 78 -0.63 20.10 -0.10
N VAL A 79 -1.57 20.06 -1.06
CA VAL A 79 -1.29 19.61 -2.44
C VAL A 79 -0.22 20.48 -3.09
N TYR A 80 -0.35 21.80 -3.02
CA TYR A 80 0.63 22.74 -3.62
C TYR A 80 1.99 22.70 -2.94
N ARG A 81 2.03 22.42 -1.63
CA ARG A 81 3.26 22.38 -0.85
C ARG A 81 4.17 21.24 -1.31
N VAL A 82 3.63 20.07 -1.55
CA VAL A 82 4.41 18.91 -2.05
C VAL A 82 5.13 19.28 -3.34
N GLY A 83 4.42 19.78 -4.35
CA GLY A 83 5.03 20.17 -5.61
C GLY A 83 6.10 21.25 -5.47
N LYS A 84 5.86 22.26 -4.61
CA LYS A 84 6.79 23.37 -4.42
C LYS A 84 8.05 22.98 -3.65
N GLU A 85 7.90 22.20 -2.57
CA GLU A 85 9.03 21.86 -1.69
C GLU A 85 9.91 20.77 -2.29
N ASP A 86 9.32 19.83 -3.03
CA ASP A 86 10.04 18.75 -3.71
C ASP A 86 10.50 19.16 -5.13
N ASN A 87 10.18 20.40 -5.57
CA ASN A 87 10.47 20.92 -6.92
C ASN A 87 10.01 19.96 -8.01
N ALA A 88 8.83 19.39 -7.84
CA ALA A 88 8.29 18.38 -8.74
C ALA A 88 7.63 19.01 -9.97
N ASP A 89 7.92 18.49 -11.15
CA ASP A 89 7.28 18.92 -12.40
C ASP A 89 5.82 18.42 -12.48
N VAL A 90 5.54 17.26 -11.88
CA VAL A 90 4.22 16.62 -11.83
C VAL A 90 3.91 16.18 -10.42
N VAL A 91 2.71 16.50 -9.92
CA VAL A 91 2.20 16.05 -8.63
C VAL A 91 0.99 15.14 -8.87
N ILE A 92 1.10 13.90 -8.45
CA ILE A 92 -0.01 12.94 -8.49
C ILE A 92 -0.67 12.94 -7.10
N THR A 93 -1.94 13.32 -7.05
CA THR A 93 -2.72 13.34 -5.81
C THR A 93 -3.80 12.28 -5.89
N GLU A 94 -3.72 11.29 -5.04
CA GLU A 94 -4.74 10.27 -4.87
C GLU A 94 -5.74 10.71 -3.80
N ILE A 95 -7.04 10.53 -4.09
CA ILE A 95 -8.13 10.76 -3.15
C ILE A 95 -8.74 9.41 -2.78
N GLY A 96 -8.50 8.97 -1.56
CA GLY A 96 -8.99 7.70 -1.05
C GLY A 96 -10.50 7.67 -0.85
N GLY A 97 -11.06 6.47 -0.93
CA GLY A 97 -12.48 6.19 -0.74
C GLY A 97 -13.29 6.19 -2.03
N THR A 98 -14.57 5.90 -1.88
CA THR A 98 -15.52 5.85 -2.99
C THR A 98 -16.08 7.24 -3.26
N VAL A 99 -16.24 7.61 -4.54
CA VAL A 99 -16.90 8.86 -4.92
C VAL A 99 -18.34 8.89 -4.39
N GLY A 100 -18.66 9.94 -3.64
CA GLY A 100 -19.96 10.09 -2.95
C GLY A 100 -19.89 9.82 -1.45
N ASP A 101 -18.80 9.28 -0.93
CA ASP A 101 -18.61 9.12 0.51
C ASP A 101 -18.53 10.50 1.20
N ILE A 102 -19.23 10.63 2.31
CA ILE A 102 -19.34 11.91 3.05
C ILE A 102 -17.96 12.39 3.50
N GLU A 103 -17.10 11.48 3.91
CA GLU A 103 -15.75 11.76 4.41
C GLU A 103 -14.84 12.39 3.35
N SER A 104 -15.03 12.05 2.07
CA SER A 104 -14.20 12.55 0.97
C SER A 104 -14.69 13.87 0.37
N LEU A 105 -15.92 14.30 0.65
CA LEU A 105 -16.52 15.50 0.05
C LEU A 105 -15.67 16.78 0.18
N PRO A 106 -15.06 17.11 1.33
CA PRO A 106 -14.19 18.28 1.45
C PRO A 106 -12.95 18.20 0.54
N PHE A 107 -12.39 17.00 0.35
CA PHE A 107 -11.26 16.75 -0.55
C PHE A 107 -11.70 16.90 -2.00
N MET A 108 -12.82 16.30 -2.39
CA MET A 108 -13.37 16.44 -3.75
C MET A 108 -13.66 17.89 -4.09
N GLU A 109 -14.25 18.65 -3.17
CA GLU A 109 -14.50 20.09 -3.37
C GLU A 109 -13.19 20.87 -3.50
N ALA A 110 -12.17 20.56 -2.68
CA ALA A 110 -10.86 21.19 -2.79
C ALA A 110 -10.21 20.92 -4.15
N ILE A 111 -10.19 19.67 -4.62
CA ILE A 111 -9.63 19.29 -5.92
C ILE A 111 -10.39 19.94 -7.07
N ARG A 112 -11.73 20.03 -6.98
CA ARG A 112 -12.52 20.76 -7.97
C ARG A 112 -12.08 22.23 -8.08
N GLN A 113 -11.76 22.86 -6.94
CA GLN A 113 -11.28 24.25 -6.91
C GLN A 113 -9.89 24.41 -7.52
N VAL A 114 -9.00 23.41 -7.35
CA VAL A 114 -7.63 23.43 -7.89
C VAL A 114 -7.62 23.75 -9.38
N LYS A 115 -8.42 23.06 -10.18
CA LYS A 115 -8.50 23.26 -11.65
C LYS A 115 -8.83 24.70 -12.05
N LYS A 116 -9.60 25.42 -11.20
CA LYS A 116 -9.92 26.84 -11.43
C LYS A 116 -8.75 27.76 -11.03
N GLU A 117 -8.00 27.40 -10.01
CA GLU A 117 -6.94 28.24 -9.46
C GLU A 117 -5.65 28.18 -10.28
N VAL A 118 -5.24 26.98 -10.67
CA VAL A 118 -3.97 26.78 -11.41
C VAL A 118 -4.12 26.83 -12.92
N GLY A 119 -5.31 26.57 -13.44
CA GLY A 119 -5.58 26.54 -14.88
C GLY A 119 -6.09 25.20 -15.35
N ARG A 120 -6.89 25.22 -16.43
CA ARG A 120 -7.54 23.99 -16.93
C ARG A 120 -6.56 23.01 -17.59
N ASN A 121 -5.45 23.52 -18.11
CA ASN A 121 -4.43 22.71 -18.78
C ASN A 121 -3.37 22.15 -17.83
N ASP A 122 -3.38 22.63 -16.57
CA ASP A 122 -2.40 22.21 -15.55
C ASP A 122 -2.97 21.15 -14.59
N VAL A 123 -4.20 20.69 -14.83
CA VAL A 123 -4.87 19.65 -14.01
C VAL A 123 -5.60 18.65 -14.87
N LEU A 124 -5.36 17.40 -14.59
CA LEU A 124 -6.00 16.24 -15.22
C LEU A 124 -6.71 15.42 -14.15
N TYR A 125 -7.93 15.00 -14.42
CA TYR A 125 -8.69 14.10 -13.55
C TYR A 125 -8.75 12.70 -14.14
N ILE A 126 -8.11 11.75 -13.43
CA ILE A 126 -8.20 10.31 -13.73
C ILE A 126 -9.17 9.69 -12.76
N HIS A 127 -10.21 9.04 -13.25
CA HIS A 127 -11.18 8.36 -12.42
C HIS A 127 -11.03 6.85 -12.54
N VAL A 128 -10.65 6.22 -11.44
CA VAL A 128 -10.54 4.76 -11.34
C VAL A 128 -11.90 4.18 -11.01
N THR A 129 -12.39 3.25 -11.84
CA THR A 129 -13.73 2.67 -11.71
C THR A 129 -13.69 1.14 -11.79
N LEU A 130 -14.82 0.51 -11.45
CA LEU A 130 -14.99 -0.93 -11.57
C LEU A 130 -15.98 -1.28 -12.68
N VAL A 131 -15.57 -2.18 -13.59
CA VAL A 131 -16.42 -2.84 -14.57
C VAL A 131 -16.55 -4.32 -14.18
N PRO A 132 -17.49 -4.67 -13.29
CA PRO A 132 -17.58 -6.00 -12.74
C PRO A 132 -18.05 -7.02 -13.77
N TYR A 133 -17.50 -8.22 -13.71
CA TYR A 133 -18.00 -9.38 -14.42
C TYR A 133 -19.05 -10.10 -13.56
N ILE A 134 -20.23 -10.30 -14.12
CA ILE A 134 -21.32 -11.01 -13.44
C ILE A 134 -21.34 -12.45 -13.91
N ASN A 135 -20.82 -13.37 -13.11
CA ASN A 135 -20.72 -14.79 -13.46
C ASN A 135 -22.06 -15.40 -13.88
N ALA A 136 -23.17 -15.07 -13.21
CA ALA A 136 -24.50 -15.59 -13.53
C ALA A 136 -25.02 -15.11 -14.88
N ALA A 137 -24.59 -13.94 -15.36
CA ALA A 137 -25.00 -13.36 -16.65
C ALA A 137 -23.95 -13.61 -17.75
N GLY A 138 -22.74 -14.00 -17.40
CA GLY A 138 -21.63 -14.23 -18.33
C GLY A 138 -21.12 -12.94 -19.00
N GLU A 139 -21.32 -11.76 -18.40
CA GLU A 139 -20.99 -10.48 -19.03
C GLU A 139 -20.43 -9.44 -18.07
N LEU A 140 -19.67 -8.49 -18.61
CA LEU A 140 -19.23 -7.27 -17.95
C LEU A 140 -20.37 -6.24 -17.86
N LYS A 141 -20.42 -5.48 -16.77
CA LYS A 141 -21.44 -4.45 -16.55
C LYS A 141 -20.82 -3.06 -16.49
N THR A 142 -21.21 -2.20 -17.45
CA THR A 142 -20.75 -0.79 -17.52
C THR A 142 -21.52 0.16 -16.60
N LYS A 143 -22.67 -0.25 -16.05
CA LYS A 143 -23.53 0.62 -15.23
C LYS A 143 -22.86 1.14 -13.95
N PRO A 144 -22.10 0.36 -13.19
CA PRO A 144 -21.40 0.88 -12.00
C PRO A 144 -20.47 2.03 -12.34
N THR A 145 -19.67 1.92 -13.39
CA THR A 145 -18.81 3.01 -13.88
C THR A 145 -19.63 4.24 -14.28
N GLN A 146 -20.72 4.08 -15.04
CA GLN A 146 -21.58 5.20 -15.42
C GLN A 146 -22.19 5.92 -14.22
N HIS A 147 -22.59 5.17 -13.18
CA HIS A 147 -23.09 5.75 -11.92
C HIS A 147 -22.02 6.48 -11.16
N SER A 148 -20.82 5.91 -11.04
CA SER A 148 -19.68 6.54 -10.34
C SER A 148 -19.28 7.85 -11.03
N VAL A 149 -19.21 7.89 -12.36
CA VAL A 149 -18.94 9.12 -13.12
C VAL A 149 -20.07 10.14 -12.95
N LYS A 150 -21.33 9.70 -12.95
CA LYS A 150 -22.47 10.60 -12.70
C LYS A 150 -22.36 11.26 -11.33
N GLU A 151 -21.99 10.51 -10.31
CA GLU A 151 -21.79 11.03 -8.96
C GLU A 151 -20.63 12.03 -8.92
N LEU A 152 -19.48 11.72 -9.52
CA LEU A 152 -18.35 12.64 -9.64
C LEU A 152 -18.73 13.94 -10.33
N ARG A 153 -19.52 13.86 -11.42
CA ARG A 153 -20.03 15.04 -12.14
C ARG A 153 -21.01 15.86 -11.31
N SER A 154 -21.77 15.25 -10.40
CA SER A 154 -22.68 15.97 -9.50
C SER A 154 -21.91 16.86 -8.52
N ILE A 155 -20.67 16.51 -8.18
CA ILE A 155 -19.74 17.30 -7.38
C ILE A 155 -19.07 18.41 -8.22
N GLY A 156 -19.21 18.36 -9.56
CA GLY A 156 -18.65 19.34 -10.49
C GLY A 156 -17.28 18.97 -11.04
N ILE A 157 -16.89 17.69 -10.99
CA ILE A 157 -15.68 17.17 -11.59
C ILE A 157 -16.03 16.31 -12.81
N GLN A 158 -15.53 16.70 -13.97
CA GLN A 158 -15.58 15.88 -15.19
C GLN A 158 -14.25 15.13 -15.29
N PRO A 159 -14.24 13.79 -15.32
CA PRO A 159 -13.00 13.05 -15.54
C PRO A 159 -12.48 13.29 -16.95
N ASP A 160 -11.17 13.38 -17.09
CA ASP A 160 -10.47 13.49 -18.37
C ASP A 160 -10.07 12.11 -18.91
N ILE A 161 -9.88 11.13 -18.01
CA ILE A 161 -9.52 9.75 -18.31
C ILE A 161 -10.29 8.82 -17.36
N LEU A 162 -10.72 7.68 -17.87
CA LEU A 162 -11.26 6.58 -17.07
C LEU A 162 -10.26 5.42 -17.04
N VAL A 163 -9.92 4.94 -15.87
CA VAL A 163 -9.19 3.68 -15.68
C VAL A 163 -10.17 2.63 -15.15
N CYS A 164 -10.50 1.67 -15.99
CA CYS A 164 -11.57 0.70 -15.76
C CYS A 164 -11.00 -0.63 -15.27
N ARG A 165 -11.09 -0.89 -13.98
CA ARG A 165 -10.73 -2.17 -13.38
C ARG A 165 -11.71 -3.25 -13.81
N SER A 166 -11.21 -4.37 -14.32
CA SER A 166 -12.03 -5.52 -14.73
C SER A 166 -11.28 -6.84 -14.55
N GLU A 167 -12.01 -7.93 -14.38
CA GLU A 167 -11.45 -9.29 -14.38
C GLU A 167 -11.31 -9.86 -15.80
N LYS A 168 -12.03 -9.30 -16.76
CA LYS A 168 -12.08 -9.74 -18.14
C LYS A 168 -11.83 -8.58 -19.08
N HIS A 169 -11.37 -8.90 -20.29
CA HIS A 169 -11.13 -7.91 -21.33
C HIS A 169 -12.38 -7.08 -21.65
N ILE A 170 -12.20 -5.77 -21.71
CA ILE A 170 -13.23 -4.79 -22.10
C ILE A 170 -13.17 -4.58 -23.62
N SER A 171 -14.21 -4.99 -24.34
CA SER A 171 -14.26 -4.84 -25.80
C SER A 171 -14.31 -3.37 -26.22
N ASP A 172 -13.90 -3.08 -27.46
CA ASP A 172 -13.94 -1.73 -28.03
C ASP A 172 -15.36 -1.16 -28.03
N GLU A 173 -16.39 -1.98 -28.33
CA GLU A 173 -17.79 -1.56 -28.22
C GLU A 173 -18.15 -1.10 -26.80
N MET A 174 -17.63 -1.77 -25.78
CA MET A 174 -17.85 -1.37 -24.39
C MET A 174 -17.07 -0.10 -24.02
N LYS A 175 -15.87 0.08 -24.56
CA LYS A 175 -15.09 1.32 -24.40
C LYS A 175 -15.81 2.51 -25.04
N GLU A 176 -16.30 2.36 -26.28
CA GLU A 176 -17.12 3.38 -26.95
C GLU A 176 -18.39 3.73 -26.15
N LYS A 177 -19.07 2.71 -25.63
CA LYS A 177 -20.24 2.91 -24.77
C LYS A 177 -19.89 3.67 -23.49
N LEU A 178 -18.79 3.34 -22.80
CA LEU A 178 -18.34 4.06 -21.61
C LEU A 178 -17.97 5.49 -21.97
N ALA A 179 -17.23 5.70 -23.06
CA ALA A 179 -16.86 7.02 -23.56
C ALA A 179 -18.09 7.90 -23.80
N LEU A 180 -19.11 7.38 -24.49
CA LEU A 180 -20.35 8.11 -24.77
C LEU A 180 -21.10 8.49 -23.48
N PHE A 181 -21.30 7.55 -22.54
CA PHE A 181 -22.07 7.81 -21.32
C PHE A 181 -21.33 8.65 -20.29
N CYS A 182 -20.00 8.59 -20.29
CA CYS A 182 -19.16 9.29 -19.34
C CYS A 182 -18.59 10.60 -19.89
N ASP A 183 -18.85 10.91 -21.15
CA ASP A 183 -18.39 12.13 -21.83
C ASP A 183 -16.87 12.28 -21.77
N VAL A 184 -16.20 11.22 -22.22
CA VAL A 184 -14.73 11.15 -22.40
C VAL A 184 -14.43 10.64 -23.80
N GLU A 185 -13.22 10.87 -24.26
CA GLU A 185 -12.77 10.34 -25.57
C GLU A 185 -12.60 8.81 -25.49
N PRO A 186 -12.93 8.04 -26.55
CA PRO A 186 -12.80 6.58 -26.51
C PRO A 186 -11.40 6.09 -26.15
N GLU A 187 -10.35 6.73 -26.66
CA GLU A 187 -8.95 6.45 -26.32
C GLU A 187 -8.60 6.76 -24.85
N ALA A 188 -9.38 7.59 -24.18
CA ALA A 188 -9.21 7.90 -22.75
C ALA A 188 -9.93 6.90 -21.82
N VAL A 189 -10.52 5.83 -22.38
CA VAL A 189 -11.07 4.71 -21.60
C VAL A 189 -10.01 3.61 -21.55
N ILE A 190 -9.24 3.60 -20.48
CA ILE A 190 -8.12 2.69 -20.24
C ILE A 190 -8.61 1.46 -19.48
N GLU A 191 -8.34 0.30 -20.00
CA GLU A 191 -8.59 -0.97 -19.32
C GLU A 191 -7.48 -1.28 -18.32
N ASN A 192 -7.87 -1.66 -17.11
CA ASN A 192 -6.97 -2.22 -16.09
C ASN A 192 -7.47 -3.62 -15.73
N GLN A 193 -7.09 -4.60 -16.56
CA GLN A 193 -7.43 -6.00 -16.32
C GLN A 193 -6.59 -6.57 -15.16
N THR A 194 -7.19 -7.53 -14.45
CA THR A 194 -6.46 -8.27 -13.40
C THR A 194 -5.28 -9.03 -14.00
N CYS A 195 -4.08 -8.75 -13.51
CA CYS A 195 -2.83 -9.38 -13.90
C CYS A 195 -2.37 -10.40 -12.86
N SER A 196 -1.39 -11.22 -13.21
CA SER A 196 -0.76 -12.16 -12.29
C SER A 196 0.20 -11.45 -11.32
N SER A 197 0.75 -10.32 -11.72
CA SER A 197 1.59 -9.45 -10.88
C SER A 197 1.20 -7.99 -11.07
N ILE A 198 1.21 -7.21 -9.98
CA ILE A 198 0.97 -5.76 -10.04
C ILE A 198 2.03 -5.03 -10.89
N TYR A 199 3.22 -5.62 -11.04
CA TYR A 199 4.30 -5.09 -11.87
C TYR A 199 4.03 -5.16 -13.38
N GLU A 200 3.02 -5.90 -13.82
CA GLU A 200 2.55 -5.88 -15.22
C GLU A 200 1.71 -4.63 -15.54
N VAL A 201 1.10 -4.01 -14.51
CA VAL A 201 0.16 -2.91 -14.70
C VAL A 201 0.76 -1.70 -15.46
N PRO A 202 1.98 -1.21 -15.15
CA PRO A 202 2.58 -0.11 -15.91
C PRO A 202 2.73 -0.41 -17.41
N LEU A 203 3.10 -1.64 -17.76
CA LEU A 203 3.21 -2.05 -19.16
C LEU A 203 1.86 -2.07 -19.86
N MET A 204 0.84 -2.60 -19.18
CA MET A 204 -0.54 -2.60 -19.71
C MET A 204 -1.07 -1.18 -19.93
N MET A 205 -0.77 -0.25 -19.03
CA MET A 205 -1.17 1.15 -19.15
C MET A 205 -0.44 1.83 -20.32
N GLN A 206 0.87 1.59 -20.45
CA GLN A 206 1.68 2.10 -21.56
C GLN A 206 1.17 1.56 -22.92
N ASP A 207 0.90 0.26 -23.01
CA ASP A 207 0.42 -0.37 -24.26
C ASP A 207 -0.93 0.23 -24.74
N GLN A 208 -1.70 0.85 -23.85
CA GLN A 208 -2.92 1.56 -24.16
C GLN A 208 -2.72 3.08 -24.32
N GLY A 209 -1.49 3.58 -24.21
CA GLY A 209 -1.13 4.98 -24.42
C GLY A 209 -1.59 5.92 -23.30
N LEU A 210 -1.74 5.44 -22.05
CA LEU A 210 -2.14 6.29 -20.95
C LEU A 210 -1.16 7.44 -20.73
N ASP A 211 0.13 7.16 -20.78
CA ASP A 211 1.23 8.12 -20.66
C ASP A 211 1.17 9.20 -21.78
N ASP A 212 1.00 8.79 -23.03
CA ASP A 212 0.87 9.70 -24.16
C ASP A 212 -0.37 10.61 -24.03
N ILE A 213 -1.51 10.05 -23.58
CA ILE A 213 -2.73 10.82 -23.34
C ILE A 213 -2.51 11.87 -22.24
N VAL A 214 -1.84 11.49 -21.14
CA VAL A 214 -1.53 12.40 -20.03
C VAL A 214 -0.61 13.52 -20.48
N ILE A 215 0.50 13.19 -21.16
CA ILE A 215 1.47 14.14 -21.71
C ILE A 215 0.76 15.14 -22.63
N LYS A 216 -0.03 14.64 -23.59
CA LYS A 216 -0.79 15.48 -24.52
C LYS A 216 -1.80 16.40 -23.83
N LYS A 217 -2.59 15.87 -22.87
CA LYS A 217 -3.62 16.65 -22.18
C LYS A 217 -3.04 17.71 -21.24
N LEU A 218 -1.89 17.46 -20.65
CA LEU A 218 -1.15 18.42 -19.81
C LEU A 218 -0.19 19.32 -20.60
N GLY A 219 -0.03 19.10 -21.91
CA GLY A 219 0.88 19.88 -22.75
C GLY A 219 2.35 19.75 -22.33
N LEU A 220 2.72 18.61 -21.78
CA LEU A 220 4.10 18.30 -21.39
C LEU A 220 4.94 17.98 -22.63
N GLU A 221 6.27 18.10 -22.48
CA GLU A 221 7.21 17.70 -23.53
C GLU A 221 7.20 16.19 -23.72
N GLU A 222 6.95 15.74 -24.95
CA GLU A 222 7.01 14.31 -25.30
C GLU A 222 8.46 13.83 -25.20
N ARG A 223 8.67 12.80 -24.42
CA ARG A 223 9.96 12.10 -24.29
C ARG A 223 9.75 10.59 -24.47
N PRO A 224 10.66 9.89 -25.13
CA PRO A 224 10.57 8.44 -25.22
C PRO A 224 10.55 7.80 -23.82
N CYS A 225 9.57 6.98 -23.57
CA CYS A 225 9.49 6.21 -22.32
C CYS A 225 10.21 4.88 -22.54
N ASP A 226 11.36 4.69 -21.87
CA ASP A 226 12.11 3.45 -21.94
C ASP A 226 11.70 2.52 -20.78
N MET A 227 10.96 1.48 -21.11
CA MET A 227 10.52 0.44 -20.18
C MET A 227 11.32 -0.86 -20.30
N THR A 228 12.51 -0.83 -20.87
CA THR A 228 13.30 -2.05 -21.14
C THR A 228 13.61 -2.80 -19.85
N GLU A 229 14.17 -2.14 -18.84
CA GLU A 229 14.50 -2.76 -17.54
C GLU A 229 13.24 -3.25 -16.82
N TRP A 230 12.13 -2.50 -16.91
CA TRP A 230 10.85 -2.91 -16.33
C TRP A 230 10.29 -4.17 -17.01
N LYS A 231 10.36 -4.25 -18.34
CA LYS A 231 9.98 -5.44 -19.11
C LYS A 231 10.82 -6.66 -18.76
N GLU A 232 12.13 -6.48 -18.58
CA GLU A 232 13.01 -7.56 -18.13
C GLU A 232 12.67 -8.04 -16.72
N MET A 233 12.36 -7.12 -15.81
CA MET A 233 11.92 -7.45 -14.47
C MET A 233 10.62 -8.25 -14.50
N VAL A 234 9.60 -7.79 -15.21
CA VAL A 234 8.32 -8.49 -15.36
C VAL A 234 8.51 -9.87 -16.00
N HIS A 235 9.40 -9.97 -17.00
CA HIS A 235 9.72 -11.28 -17.59
C HIS A 235 10.30 -12.27 -16.56
N LYS A 236 11.16 -11.83 -15.65
CA LYS A 236 11.69 -12.67 -14.56
C LYS A 236 10.59 -13.09 -13.58
N ILE A 237 9.67 -12.21 -13.25
CA ILE A 237 8.52 -12.50 -12.38
C ILE A 237 7.66 -13.62 -12.98
N LEU A 238 7.37 -13.53 -14.27
CA LEU A 238 6.49 -14.47 -14.95
C LEU A 238 7.18 -15.79 -15.32
N ASN A 239 8.50 -15.82 -15.37
CA ASN A 239 9.30 -16.98 -15.80
C ASN A 239 10.38 -17.33 -14.77
N PRO A 240 10.06 -17.65 -13.52
CA PRO A 240 11.03 -18.04 -12.53
C PRO A 240 11.68 -19.37 -12.89
N SER A 241 12.98 -19.53 -12.58
CA SER A 241 13.73 -20.76 -12.85
C SER A 241 13.72 -21.75 -11.69
N LYS A 242 13.29 -21.30 -10.52
CA LYS A 242 13.27 -22.05 -9.25
C LYS A 242 12.04 -21.71 -8.44
N ASP A 243 11.65 -22.64 -7.57
CA ASP A 243 10.61 -22.42 -6.56
C ASP A 243 11.19 -22.71 -5.19
N ILE A 244 10.88 -21.88 -4.21
CA ILE A 244 11.14 -22.11 -2.78
C ILE A 244 9.90 -21.78 -1.96
N THR A 245 9.80 -22.36 -0.79
CA THR A 245 8.74 -22.04 0.17
C THR A 245 9.32 -21.42 1.43
N VAL A 246 8.90 -20.20 1.76
CA VAL A 246 9.30 -19.47 2.95
C VAL A 246 8.13 -19.36 3.92
N ALA A 247 8.34 -19.76 5.18
CA ALA A 247 7.35 -19.57 6.23
C ALA A 247 7.48 -18.16 6.84
N ILE A 248 6.36 -17.44 6.91
CA ILE A 248 6.23 -16.21 7.71
C ILE A 248 5.53 -16.59 9.00
N VAL A 249 6.28 -16.54 10.11
CA VAL A 249 5.78 -16.97 11.43
C VAL A 249 5.53 -15.74 12.29
N GLY A 250 4.29 -15.33 12.36
CA GLY A 250 3.88 -14.08 12.98
C GLY A 250 2.54 -14.18 13.71
N LYS A 251 2.11 -13.07 14.30
CA LYS A 251 0.81 -12.99 15.01
C LYS A 251 -0.27 -12.21 14.24
N TYR A 252 0.05 -11.63 13.09
CA TYR A 252 -0.90 -10.87 12.26
C TYR A 252 -1.20 -11.59 10.93
N VAL A 253 -1.03 -12.90 10.91
CA VAL A 253 -1.14 -13.73 9.69
C VAL A 253 -2.56 -13.86 9.14
N ALA A 254 -3.58 -13.50 9.92
CA ALA A 254 -4.95 -13.46 9.46
C ALA A 254 -5.20 -12.34 8.41
N LEU A 255 -4.38 -11.28 8.43
CA LEU A 255 -4.39 -10.21 7.43
C LEU A 255 -2.98 -10.11 6.83
N HIS A 256 -2.80 -10.66 5.65
CA HIS A 256 -1.48 -10.72 4.96
C HIS A 256 -0.87 -9.34 4.74
N ASP A 257 -1.69 -8.35 4.46
CA ASP A 257 -1.25 -6.95 4.28
C ASP A 257 -0.56 -6.35 5.51
N ALA A 258 -0.71 -6.97 6.70
CA ALA A 258 0.02 -6.55 7.90
C ALA A 258 1.55 -6.71 7.78
N TYR A 259 2.01 -7.55 6.87
CA TYR A 259 3.43 -7.82 6.60
C TYR A 259 3.83 -7.50 5.15
N LEU A 260 3.13 -6.57 4.51
CA LEU A 260 3.28 -6.28 3.09
C LEU A 260 4.75 -6.00 2.68
N SER A 261 5.48 -5.15 3.41
CA SER A 261 6.89 -4.86 3.08
C SER A 261 7.80 -6.06 3.23
N VAL A 262 7.48 -7.00 4.13
CA VAL A 262 8.22 -8.27 4.25
C VAL A 262 7.96 -9.16 3.04
N VAL A 263 6.71 -9.25 2.60
CA VAL A 263 6.31 -9.98 1.39
C VAL A 263 7.00 -9.40 0.16
N GLU A 264 6.88 -8.10 -0.06
CA GLU A 264 7.51 -7.41 -1.19
C GLU A 264 9.04 -7.57 -1.19
N ALA A 265 9.68 -7.52 -0.02
CA ALA A 265 11.13 -7.74 0.08
C ALA A 265 11.52 -9.17 -0.34
N LEU A 266 10.70 -10.17 0.00
CA LEU A 266 10.90 -11.56 -0.43
C LEU A 266 10.65 -11.72 -1.93
N ASP A 267 9.63 -11.08 -2.47
CA ASP A 267 9.35 -11.07 -3.90
C ASP A 267 10.48 -10.39 -4.69
N HIS A 268 10.98 -9.23 -4.23
CA HIS A 268 12.13 -8.56 -4.85
C HIS A 268 13.40 -9.42 -4.83
N ALA A 269 13.67 -10.12 -3.72
CA ALA A 269 14.76 -11.07 -3.64
C ALA A 269 14.57 -12.24 -4.62
N GLY A 270 13.34 -12.72 -4.76
CA GLY A 270 12.95 -13.72 -5.74
C GLY A 270 13.20 -13.27 -7.17
N ILE A 271 12.77 -12.06 -7.52
CA ILE A 271 12.99 -11.45 -8.84
C ILE A 271 14.49 -11.35 -9.15
N ALA A 272 15.29 -10.87 -8.19
CA ALA A 272 16.73 -10.71 -8.36
C ALA A 272 17.44 -12.06 -8.58
N THR A 273 16.94 -13.15 -7.99
CA THR A 273 17.53 -14.49 -8.05
C THR A 273 16.87 -15.42 -9.08
N GLY A 274 15.84 -14.94 -9.79
CA GLY A 274 15.02 -15.75 -10.71
C GLY A 274 14.29 -16.90 -10.02
N THR A 275 13.84 -16.66 -8.78
CA THR A 275 13.21 -17.64 -7.90
C THR A 275 11.79 -17.19 -7.56
N LYS A 276 10.82 -18.09 -7.70
CA LYS A 276 9.48 -17.86 -7.15
C LYS A 276 9.49 -18.17 -5.66
N VAL A 277 9.09 -17.21 -4.85
CA VAL A 277 8.95 -17.40 -3.40
C VAL A 277 7.48 -17.69 -3.09
N ASN A 278 7.19 -18.90 -2.67
CA ASN A 278 5.87 -19.28 -2.18
C ASN A 278 5.84 -19.03 -0.67
N LEU A 279 4.81 -18.33 -0.19
CA LEU A 279 4.69 -17.98 1.23
C LEU A 279 3.76 -18.96 1.95
N ARG A 280 4.22 -19.47 3.10
CA ARG A 280 3.38 -20.19 4.05
C ARG A 280 3.20 -19.36 5.32
N TRP A 281 1.97 -19.02 5.60
CA TRP A 281 1.60 -18.23 6.77
C TRP A 281 1.36 -19.13 7.96
N ILE A 282 2.02 -18.86 9.09
CA ILE A 282 1.94 -19.66 10.30
C ILE A 282 1.69 -18.72 11.47
N ASP A 283 0.62 -18.97 12.23
CA ASP A 283 0.37 -18.25 13.48
C ASP A 283 1.33 -18.72 14.56
N SER A 284 2.11 -17.80 15.09
CA SER A 284 3.06 -18.14 16.15
C SER A 284 2.38 -18.64 17.44
N GLU A 285 1.10 -18.31 17.68
CA GLU A 285 0.35 -18.77 18.84
C GLU A 285 0.01 -20.26 18.76
N GLU A 286 -0.15 -20.83 17.55
CA GLU A 286 -0.37 -22.27 17.39
C GLU A 286 0.80 -23.08 17.96
N LEU A 287 2.01 -22.50 17.93
CA LEU A 287 3.22 -23.14 18.45
C LEU A 287 3.49 -22.85 19.93
N ASP A 288 2.69 -22.02 20.60
CA ASP A 288 2.68 -21.92 22.06
C ASP A 288 2.18 -23.23 22.69
N ASP A 289 1.31 -23.97 21.98
CA ASP A 289 0.90 -25.32 22.37
C ASP A 289 2.05 -26.32 22.16
N THR A 290 2.55 -26.86 23.26
CA THR A 290 3.65 -27.83 23.26
C THR A 290 3.28 -29.19 22.64
N SER A 291 2.00 -29.47 22.42
CA SER A 291 1.55 -30.69 21.75
C SER A 291 1.71 -30.65 20.24
N VAL A 292 1.85 -29.45 19.64
CA VAL A 292 2.10 -29.27 18.21
C VAL A 292 3.55 -29.62 17.88
N ASP A 293 3.75 -30.55 16.94
CA ASP A 293 5.09 -30.92 16.48
C ASP A 293 5.60 -29.94 15.41
N PRO A 294 6.66 -29.17 15.68
CA PRO A 294 7.24 -28.26 14.70
C PRO A 294 7.65 -28.95 13.38
N LYS A 295 8.01 -30.22 13.43
CA LYS A 295 8.40 -30.97 12.24
C LYS A 295 7.25 -31.09 11.23
N GLU A 296 6.03 -31.30 11.70
CA GLU A 296 4.84 -31.37 10.83
C GLU A 296 4.51 -29.98 10.25
N VAL A 297 4.63 -28.94 11.07
CA VAL A 297 4.35 -27.55 10.68
C VAL A 297 5.31 -27.06 9.61
N TYR A 298 6.60 -27.41 9.72
CA TYR A 298 7.66 -26.93 8.82
C TYR A 298 8.06 -27.91 7.72
N GLU A 299 7.28 -28.95 7.49
CA GLU A 299 7.54 -29.87 6.37
C GLU A 299 7.50 -29.12 5.03
N GLY A 300 8.58 -29.28 4.24
CA GLY A 300 8.71 -28.65 2.92
C GLY A 300 8.97 -27.14 2.95
N ILE A 301 9.46 -26.58 4.06
CA ILE A 301 9.89 -25.20 4.18
C ILE A 301 11.38 -25.10 3.91
N ASP A 302 11.77 -24.17 3.01
CA ASP A 302 13.15 -23.88 2.64
C ASP A 302 13.78 -22.75 3.46
N GLY A 303 12.96 -21.89 4.06
CA GLY A 303 13.42 -20.78 4.89
C GLY A 303 12.31 -20.27 5.82
N ILE A 304 12.71 -19.60 6.92
CA ILE A 304 11.78 -19.07 7.91
C ILE A 304 12.08 -17.60 8.16
N VAL A 305 11.05 -16.78 8.11
CA VAL A 305 11.08 -15.36 8.52
C VAL A 305 10.16 -15.18 9.73
N VAL A 306 10.70 -14.62 10.80
CA VAL A 306 9.93 -14.22 11.97
C VAL A 306 9.89 -12.70 12.02
N PRO A 307 8.76 -12.08 11.66
CA PRO A 307 8.64 -10.63 11.60
C PRO A 307 8.51 -9.99 12.99
N GLY A 308 8.51 -8.65 13.00
CA GLY A 308 8.26 -7.82 14.17
C GLY A 308 6.88 -8.00 14.79
N GLY A 309 6.67 -7.34 15.91
CA GLY A 309 5.43 -7.31 16.66
C GLY A 309 5.66 -6.76 18.08
N PHE A 310 4.55 -6.54 18.80
CA PHE A 310 4.60 -5.99 20.16
C PHE A 310 3.90 -6.93 21.16
N GLY A 311 4.37 -6.88 22.44
CA GLY A 311 3.80 -7.67 23.52
C GLY A 311 4.14 -9.17 23.47
N SER A 312 3.81 -9.88 24.53
CA SER A 312 4.25 -11.25 24.80
C SER A 312 3.50 -12.35 24.05
N ARG A 313 2.37 -12.06 23.40
CA ARG A 313 1.55 -13.03 22.69
C ARG A 313 2.33 -13.70 21.55
N GLY A 314 2.33 -15.03 21.49
CA GLY A 314 3.01 -15.84 20.47
C GLY A 314 4.54 -15.81 20.51
N VAL A 315 5.15 -15.29 21.59
CA VAL A 315 6.62 -15.22 21.72
C VAL A 315 7.23 -16.59 21.95
N GLU A 316 6.61 -17.44 22.75
CA GLU A 316 7.12 -18.80 22.97
C GLU A 316 7.06 -19.66 21.72
N GLY A 317 6.01 -19.51 20.91
CA GLY A 317 5.93 -20.16 19.60
C GLY A 317 7.02 -19.67 18.64
N LYS A 318 7.36 -18.38 18.66
CA LYS A 318 8.50 -17.86 17.89
C LYS A 318 9.81 -18.48 18.37
N ILE A 319 10.04 -18.58 19.69
CA ILE A 319 11.23 -19.19 20.24
C ILE A 319 11.35 -20.66 19.83
N ARG A 320 10.25 -21.43 19.87
CA ARG A 320 10.21 -22.82 19.39
C ARG A 320 10.49 -22.94 17.89
N THR A 321 9.95 -22.01 17.10
CA THR A 321 10.23 -21.90 15.66
C THR A 321 11.73 -21.75 15.41
N ILE A 322 12.35 -20.83 16.13
CA ILE A 322 13.77 -20.47 15.98
C ILE A 322 14.66 -21.65 16.43
N GLN A 323 14.30 -22.31 17.53
CA GLN A 323 14.97 -23.51 17.98
C GLN A 323 14.93 -24.60 16.89
N TYR A 324 13.75 -24.86 16.32
CA TYR A 324 13.59 -25.83 15.23
C TYR A 324 14.45 -25.46 14.01
N ALA A 325 14.43 -24.19 13.59
CA ALA A 325 15.24 -23.73 12.47
C ALA A 325 16.74 -23.94 12.72
N ARG A 326 17.24 -23.58 13.91
CA ARG A 326 18.65 -23.76 14.29
C ARG A 326 19.06 -25.24 14.33
N GLU A 327 18.25 -26.08 14.94
CA GLU A 327 18.55 -27.52 15.11
C GLU A 327 18.48 -28.30 13.79
N ASN A 328 17.67 -27.83 12.83
CA ASN A 328 17.51 -28.48 11.53
C ASN A 328 18.24 -27.74 10.39
N ASN A 329 19.07 -26.72 10.70
CA ASN A 329 19.82 -25.92 9.72
C ASN A 329 18.95 -25.29 8.63
N ILE A 330 17.73 -24.85 8.97
CA ILE A 330 16.85 -24.12 8.08
C ILE A 330 17.28 -22.66 8.08
N PRO A 331 17.49 -22.01 6.92
CA PRO A 331 17.74 -20.57 6.82
C PRO A 331 16.70 -19.76 7.60
N PHE A 332 17.16 -18.86 8.44
CA PHE A 332 16.32 -18.08 9.34
C PHE A 332 16.64 -16.60 9.27
N LEU A 333 15.60 -15.75 9.26
CA LEU A 333 15.70 -14.30 9.41
C LEU A 333 14.71 -13.81 10.47
N GLY A 334 15.23 -13.17 11.51
CA GLY A 334 14.42 -12.51 12.54
C GLY A 334 14.43 -10.98 12.36
N LEU A 335 13.26 -10.37 12.30
CA LEU A 335 13.10 -8.92 12.18
C LEU A 335 12.55 -8.35 13.49
N CYS A 336 13.19 -7.32 14.07
CA CYS A 336 12.75 -6.65 15.29
C CYS A 336 12.50 -7.67 16.42
N LEU A 337 11.25 -7.92 16.80
CA LEU A 337 10.90 -8.93 17.82
C LEU A 337 11.37 -10.34 17.42
N GLY A 338 11.40 -10.67 16.14
CA GLY A 338 11.92 -11.94 15.65
C GLY A 338 13.43 -12.09 15.95
N MET A 339 14.20 -11.04 15.77
CA MET A 339 15.63 -11.00 16.15
C MET A 339 15.79 -11.11 17.68
N GLN A 340 14.99 -10.36 18.43
CA GLN A 340 15.00 -10.44 19.90
C GLN A 340 14.64 -11.84 20.40
N SER A 341 13.66 -12.50 19.77
CA SER A 341 13.29 -13.89 20.08
C SER A 341 14.43 -14.86 19.78
N ALA A 342 15.22 -14.62 18.74
CA ALA A 342 16.42 -15.42 18.45
C ALA A 342 17.51 -15.27 19.54
N VAL A 343 17.69 -14.09 20.04
CA VAL A 343 18.62 -13.84 21.19
C VAL A 343 18.13 -14.59 22.42
N MET A 344 16.82 -14.52 22.72
CA MET A 344 16.22 -15.25 23.86
C MET A 344 16.35 -16.76 23.69
N GLU A 345 16.07 -17.28 22.51
CA GLU A 345 16.23 -18.72 22.18
C GLU A 345 17.66 -19.17 22.42
N PHE A 346 18.62 -18.48 21.86
CA PHE A 346 20.02 -18.82 21.97
C PHE A 346 20.51 -18.76 23.42
N ALA A 347 20.11 -17.73 24.16
CA ALA A 347 20.43 -17.62 25.58
C ALA A 347 19.88 -18.79 26.40
N ARG A 348 18.63 -19.19 26.18
CA ARG A 348 17.98 -20.30 26.88
C ARG A 348 18.58 -21.64 26.53
N ASN A 349 18.65 -21.98 25.24
CA ASN A 349 18.87 -23.33 24.77
C ASN A 349 20.35 -23.63 24.45
N VAL A 350 21.17 -22.60 24.20
CA VAL A 350 22.60 -22.79 23.92
C VAL A 350 23.47 -22.35 25.08
N CYS A 351 23.17 -21.20 25.70
CA CYS A 351 23.96 -20.67 26.83
C CYS A 351 23.49 -21.17 28.21
N GLY A 352 22.39 -21.92 28.28
CA GLY A 352 21.86 -22.46 29.56
C GLY A 352 21.33 -21.39 30.53
N MET A 353 20.91 -20.23 29.99
CA MET A 353 20.30 -19.15 30.75
C MET A 353 18.80 -19.35 30.87
N GLU A 354 18.40 -20.33 31.69
CA GLU A 354 17.00 -20.71 31.86
C GLU A 354 16.11 -19.48 32.18
N GLY A 355 15.03 -19.33 31.46
CA GLY A 355 14.08 -18.21 31.59
C GLY A 355 14.58 -16.87 31.05
N ALA A 356 15.68 -16.84 30.27
CA ALA A 356 16.14 -15.61 29.62
C ALA A 356 15.03 -14.98 28.79
N THR A 357 14.81 -13.64 28.94
CA THR A 357 13.71 -12.93 28.30
C THR A 357 14.04 -11.45 28.07
N SER A 358 13.08 -10.71 27.51
CA SER A 358 13.11 -9.26 27.41
C SER A 358 12.54 -8.61 28.68
N SER A 359 13.08 -7.47 29.08
CA SER A 359 12.49 -6.65 30.16
C SER A 359 11.07 -6.15 29.81
N GLU A 360 10.72 -6.08 28.53
CA GLU A 360 9.36 -5.78 28.07
C GLU A 360 8.35 -6.84 28.53
N PHE A 361 8.77 -8.10 28.64
CA PHE A 361 7.88 -9.21 29.00
C PHE A 361 7.91 -9.54 30.49
N ASP A 362 9.07 -9.41 31.13
CA ASP A 362 9.24 -9.61 32.56
C ASP A 362 10.38 -8.72 33.10
N GLU A 363 9.97 -7.64 33.75
CA GLU A 363 10.90 -6.69 34.37
C GLU A 363 11.73 -7.31 35.55
N ASN A 364 11.25 -8.42 36.10
CA ASN A 364 11.89 -9.09 37.24
C ASN A 364 12.68 -10.33 36.83
N ALA A 365 12.79 -10.63 35.55
CA ALA A 365 13.52 -11.80 35.10
C ALA A 365 14.98 -11.80 35.53
N LYS A 366 15.47 -12.98 35.89
CA LYS A 366 16.87 -13.17 36.28
C LYS A 366 17.84 -12.81 35.13
N TYR A 367 17.50 -13.18 33.95
CA TYR A 367 18.30 -12.99 32.73
C TYR A 367 17.55 -12.13 31.74
N LYS A 368 17.68 -10.83 31.81
CA LYS A 368 17.17 -9.88 30.82
C LYS A 368 18.20 -9.73 29.71
N VAL A 369 18.04 -10.50 28.64
CA VAL A 369 18.98 -10.50 27.49
C VAL A 369 18.62 -9.44 26.46
N ILE A 370 17.42 -8.89 26.56
CA ILE A 370 16.95 -7.69 25.85
C ILE A 370 16.48 -6.71 26.92
N ASP A 371 17.09 -5.53 26.96
CA ASP A 371 16.78 -4.50 27.98
C ASP A 371 16.98 -3.10 27.40
N LEU A 372 16.50 -2.09 28.11
CA LEU A 372 16.73 -0.68 27.80
C LEU A 372 18.24 -0.35 28.01
N MET A 373 18.77 0.49 27.11
CA MET A 373 20.13 1.02 27.22
C MET A 373 20.18 2.27 28.09
#